data_333a8689c8b0b0551941af32a9fc8cf8
#
_entry.id   333a8689c8b0b0551941af32a9fc8cf8
#
_cell.length_a   1.000
_cell.length_b   1.000
_cell.length_c   1.000
_cell.angle_alpha   90.00
_cell.angle_beta   90.00
_cell.angle_gamma   90.00
#
_symmetry.space_group_name_H-M   'P 1'
#
loop_
_entity.id
_entity.type
_entity.pdbx_description
1 polymer ?
#
loop_
_entity_poly.entity_id
_entity_poly.type
_entity_poly.pdbx_seq_one_letter_code
_entity_poly.pdbx_strand_id
1 'polypeptide(L)'
;MNKSIPTSTSVEFVSMTPLNPLISKCEIKVLYTGLNRNKSFITKDVANKMAQSLPGTPIVGEFLTQDFGDHGEEDLVIDENGLRFVKSTVPYGFIPTDAKIWWQNFLDCDGVEREYLLTEGYLWTGRYPETQRVISKGNGQSMELDRDSLIGEWTKSDNAEFEYFNIDEAFFSALCILGEDVEPCFEGANIGRPRLLYSV
;
A
#
# COMPACT_ATOMS: atom_id res chain seq x y z
N MET A 1 33.71 -24.12 -7.65
CA MET A 1 33.69 -22.82 -6.97
C MET A 1 32.24 -22.52 -6.65
N ASN A 2 31.83 -22.80 -5.41
CA ASN A 2 30.48 -22.49 -4.94
C ASN A 2 30.40 -20.98 -4.65
N LYS A 3 29.65 -20.26 -5.47
CA LYS A 3 29.25 -18.89 -5.13
C LYS A 3 28.13 -19.01 -4.08
N SER A 4 28.45 -18.64 -2.86
CA SER A 4 27.46 -18.42 -1.83
C SER A 4 26.56 -17.26 -2.26
N ILE A 5 25.25 -17.52 -2.38
CA ILE A 5 24.23 -16.50 -2.53
C ILE A 5 24.22 -15.69 -1.23
N PRO A 6 24.36 -14.37 -1.28
CA PRO A 6 24.24 -13.58 -0.06
C PRO A 6 22.80 -13.71 0.44
N THR A 7 22.66 -14.40 1.56
CA THR A 7 21.42 -14.40 2.33
C THR A 7 21.27 -12.99 2.88
N SER A 8 20.38 -12.18 2.31
CA SER A 8 20.06 -10.87 2.85
C SER A 8 19.38 -11.07 4.19
N THR A 9 20.17 -11.02 5.22
CA THR A 9 19.75 -10.96 6.60
C THR A 9 19.43 -9.53 6.96
N SER A 10 18.35 -9.37 7.69
CA SER A 10 17.85 -8.20 8.40
C SER A 10 16.97 -7.27 7.61
N VAL A 11 15.78 -7.73 7.30
CA VAL A 11 14.64 -6.84 7.48
C VAL A 11 14.41 -6.79 8.99
N GLU A 12 14.75 -5.68 9.65
CA GLU A 12 14.39 -5.48 11.04
C GLU A 12 12.87 -5.59 11.13
N PHE A 13 12.44 -6.56 11.92
CA PHE A 13 11.04 -6.83 12.18
C PHE A 13 10.47 -5.64 12.91
N VAL A 14 9.69 -4.85 12.22
CA VAL A 14 8.85 -3.88 12.88
C VAL A 14 7.87 -4.64 13.75
N SER A 15 7.96 -4.45 15.05
CA SER A 15 7.20 -5.19 16.03
C SER A 15 5.74 -4.83 15.93
N MET A 16 4.91 -5.82 15.64
CA MET A 16 3.47 -5.68 15.78
C MET A 16 3.09 -5.94 17.22
N THR A 17 2.45 -4.95 17.82
CA THR A 17 2.01 -5.06 19.21
C THR A 17 0.49 -5.05 19.22
N PRO A 18 -0.18 -6.13 19.68
CA PRO A 18 -1.60 -6.05 19.98
C PRO A 18 -1.80 -4.94 21.03
N LEU A 19 -2.59 -3.93 20.69
CA LEU A 19 -2.98 -2.90 21.67
C LEU A 19 -3.97 -3.47 22.67
N ASN A 20 -4.83 -4.35 22.18
CA ASN A 20 -5.83 -5.11 22.95
C ASN A 20 -6.29 -6.29 22.07
N PRO A 21 -7.14 -7.21 22.58
CA PRO A 21 -7.62 -8.36 21.81
C PRO A 21 -8.38 -8.04 20.51
N LEU A 22 -8.80 -6.79 20.32
CA LEU A 22 -9.63 -6.38 19.19
C LEU A 22 -8.85 -5.61 18.11
N ILE A 23 -7.74 -4.98 18.48
CA ILE A 23 -7.01 -4.04 17.62
C ILE A 23 -5.51 -4.35 17.66
N SER A 24 -4.91 -4.44 16.49
CA SER A 24 -3.46 -4.55 16.33
C SER A 24 -2.92 -3.35 15.57
N LYS A 25 -1.76 -2.87 16.02
CA LYS A 25 -1.00 -1.83 15.32
C LYS A 25 -0.14 -2.48 14.25
N CYS A 26 -0.06 -1.87 13.08
CA CYS A 26 0.81 -2.28 11.99
C CYS A 26 1.62 -1.11 11.45
N GLU A 27 2.76 -1.41 10.84
CA GLU A 27 3.48 -0.47 9.99
C GLU A 27 3.16 -0.74 8.53
N ILE A 28 3.15 0.32 7.74
CA ILE A 28 2.76 0.29 6.35
C ILE A 28 3.82 1.01 5.53
N LYS A 29 4.45 0.30 4.60
CA LYS A 29 5.26 0.88 3.51
C LYS A 29 4.29 1.31 2.42
N VAL A 30 4.10 2.62 2.27
CA VAL A 30 3.07 3.19 1.39
C VAL A 30 3.54 3.30 -0.04
N LEU A 31 4.60 4.05 -0.28
CA LEU A 31 5.14 4.34 -1.61
C LEU A 31 6.64 4.70 -1.52
N TYR A 32 7.35 4.64 -2.65
CA TYR A 32 8.63 5.30 -2.86
C TYR A 32 8.50 6.38 -3.94
N THR A 33 9.49 7.26 -4.06
CA THR A 33 9.51 8.33 -5.05
C THR A 33 10.08 7.86 -6.38
N GLY A 34 9.56 8.41 -7.46
CA GLY A 34 9.97 8.06 -8.82
C GLY A 34 8.87 7.34 -9.60
N LEU A 35 9.27 6.62 -10.62
CA LEU A 35 8.37 5.88 -11.50
C LEU A 35 7.99 4.55 -10.85
N ASN A 36 6.68 4.26 -10.79
CA ASN A 36 6.16 2.99 -10.34
C ASN A 36 5.71 2.07 -11.50
N ARG A 37 5.28 0.85 -11.19
CA ARG A 37 4.82 -0.14 -12.18
C ARG A 37 3.63 0.32 -13.02
N ASN A 38 2.77 1.16 -12.45
CA ASN A 38 1.58 1.70 -13.14
C ASN A 38 1.92 2.89 -14.04
N LYS A 39 3.23 3.17 -14.22
CA LYS A 39 3.71 4.33 -14.99
C LYS A 39 3.25 5.67 -14.42
N SER A 40 3.10 5.76 -13.11
CA SER A 40 2.93 7.03 -12.41
C SER A 40 4.26 7.44 -11.79
N PHE A 41 4.56 8.73 -11.87
CA PHE A 41 5.78 9.32 -11.32
C PHE A 41 5.41 10.29 -10.19
N ILE A 42 6.08 10.13 -9.04
CA ILE A 42 5.85 10.95 -7.86
C ILE A 42 7.18 11.48 -7.35
N THR A 43 7.30 12.81 -7.24
CA THR A 43 8.48 13.43 -6.61
C THR A 43 8.38 13.35 -5.09
N LYS A 44 9.51 13.54 -4.40
CA LYS A 44 9.52 13.54 -2.93
C LYS A 44 8.70 14.68 -2.33
N ASP A 45 8.71 15.85 -2.96
CA ASP A 45 7.94 17.00 -2.51
C ASP A 45 6.43 16.76 -2.63
N VAL A 46 6.00 16.14 -3.74
CA VAL A 46 4.61 15.73 -3.92
C VAL A 46 4.23 14.65 -2.92
N ALA A 47 5.06 13.62 -2.74
CA ALA A 47 4.81 12.56 -1.75
C ALA A 47 4.69 13.12 -0.32
N ASN A 48 5.49 14.12 0.05
CA ASN A 48 5.39 14.79 1.34
C ASN A 48 4.08 15.58 1.51
N LYS A 49 3.57 16.19 0.44
CA LYS A 49 2.26 16.85 0.47
C LYS A 49 1.13 15.83 0.59
N MET A 50 1.18 14.76 -0.23
CA MET A 50 0.22 13.66 -0.17
C MET A 50 0.17 13.01 1.21
N ALA A 51 1.31 12.85 1.88
CA ALA A 51 1.42 12.26 3.21
C ALA A 51 0.55 12.97 4.27
N GLN A 52 0.25 14.25 4.07
CA GLN A 52 -0.63 15.01 4.97
C GLN A 52 -2.08 14.51 4.96
N SER A 53 -2.49 13.79 3.92
CA SER A 53 -3.82 13.18 3.82
C SER A 53 -3.89 11.75 4.35
N LEU A 54 -2.77 11.13 4.78
CA LEU A 54 -2.77 9.80 5.38
C LEU A 54 -3.56 9.71 6.70
N PRO A 55 -3.49 10.69 7.63
CA PRO A 55 -4.30 10.63 8.84
C PRO A 55 -5.79 10.55 8.55
N GLY A 56 -6.45 9.53 9.12
CA GLY A 56 -7.87 9.26 8.88
C GLY A 56 -8.17 8.36 7.69
N THR A 57 -7.18 8.09 6.83
CA THR A 57 -7.36 7.22 5.66
C THR A 57 -7.74 5.80 6.09
N PRO A 58 -8.79 5.18 5.48
CA PRO A 58 -9.15 3.81 5.76
C PRO A 58 -8.13 2.82 5.17
N ILE A 59 -7.95 1.71 5.85
CA ILE A 59 -7.27 0.53 5.32
C ILE A 59 -8.36 -0.42 4.85
N VAL A 60 -8.41 -0.67 3.56
CA VAL A 60 -9.48 -1.43 2.91
C VAL A 60 -8.96 -2.73 2.31
N GLY A 61 -9.86 -3.58 1.86
CA GLY A 61 -9.54 -4.78 1.09
C GLY A 61 -10.82 -5.47 0.64
N GLU A 62 -10.68 -6.36 -0.32
CA GLU A 62 -11.72 -7.30 -0.72
C GLU A 62 -11.24 -8.70 -0.36
N PHE A 63 -11.84 -9.30 0.69
CA PHE A 63 -11.49 -10.67 1.07
C PHE A 63 -12.35 -11.65 0.30
N LEU A 64 -11.72 -12.36 -0.61
CA LEU A 64 -12.33 -13.45 -1.35
C LEU A 64 -12.28 -14.74 -0.51
N THR A 65 -12.63 -15.87 -1.06
CA THR A 65 -12.85 -17.14 -0.33
C THR A 65 -11.72 -17.52 0.64
N GLN A 66 -10.46 -17.21 0.32
CA GLN A 66 -9.29 -17.62 1.11
C GLN A 66 -8.19 -16.57 1.23
N ASP A 67 -8.22 -15.51 0.42
CA ASP A 67 -7.21 -14.45 0.40
C ASP A 67 -7.84 -13.12 0.01
N PHE A 68 -7.08 -12.03 0.20
CA PHE A 68 -7.45 -10.74 -0.36
C PHE A 68 -7.31 -10.78 -1.89
N GLY A 69 -8.17 -10.01 -2.56
CA GLY A 69 -8.09 -9.76 -3.99
C GLY A 69 -7.18 -8.58 -4.32
N ASP A 70 -7.50 -7.94 -5.44
CA ASP A 70 -6.92 -6.66 -5.86
C ASP A 70 -7.71 -5.50 -5.23
N HIS A 71 -7.72 -4.32 -5.84
CA HIS A 71 -8.42 -3.10 -5.37
C HIS A 71 -9.95 -3.22 -5.28
N GLY A 72 -10.50 -4.40 -5.58
CA GLY A 72 -11.93 -4.63 -5.69
C GLY A 72 -12.52 -4.00 -6.95
N GLU A 73 -13.81 -4.22 -7.14
CA GLU A 73 -14.57 -3.67 -8.25
C GLU A 73 -15.43 -2.49 -7.81
N GLU A 74 -15.79 -1.66 -8.76
CA GLU A 74 -16.74 -0.57 -8.56
C GLU A 74 -18.02 -0.91 -9.31
N ASP A 75 -19.03 -1.38 -8.58
CA ASP A 75 -20.32 -1.76 -9.11
C ASP A 75 -21.23 -0.55 -9.29
N LEU A 76 -21.93 -0.51 -10.43
CA LEU A 76 -23.00 0.45 -10.64
C LEU A 76 -24.31 -0.11 -10.10
N VAL A 77 -24.78 0.45 -8.99
CA VAL A 77 -26.05 0.07 -8.37
C VAL A 77 -27.12 1.10 -8.71
N ILE A 78 -28.27 0.62 -9.17
CA ILE A 78 -29.47 1.41 -9.42
C ILE A 78 -30.54 0.94 -8.42
N ASP A 79 -30.94 1.81 -7.52
CA ASP A 79 -31.96 1.55 -6.52
C ASP A 79 -32.97 2.72 -6.43
N GLU A 80 -33.85 2.72 -5.45
CA GLU A 80 -34.84 3.77 -5.21
C GLU A 80 -34.23 5.16 -4.92
N ASN A 81 -32.95 5.22 -4.55
CA ASN A 81 -32.22 6.45 -4.29
C ASN A 81 -31.47 6.96 -5.53
N GLY A 82 -31.55 6.23 -6.64
CA GLY A 82 -30.94 6.60 -7.91
C GLY A 82 -29.73 5.74 -8.28
N LEU A 83 -28.85 6.29 -9.10
CA LEU A 83 -27.65 5.64 -9.62
C LEU A 83 -26.46 6.00 -8.74
N ARG A 84 -25.75 4.97 -8.26
CA ARG A 84 -24.52 5.14 -7.43
C ARG A 84 -23.49 4.08 -7.73
N PHE A 85 -22.22 4.43 -7.53
CA PHE A 85 -21.12 3.48 -7.56
C PHE A 85 -20.88 2.94 -6.14
N VAL A 86 -20.69 1.64 -6.04
CA VAL A 86 -20.40 0.94 -4.77
C VAL A 86 -19.13 0.13 -4.94
N LYS A 87 -18.15 0.39 -4.07
CA LYS A 87 -16.92 -0.41 -4.04
C LYS A 87 -17.16 -1.73 -3.31
N SER A 88 -16.58 -2.82 -3.82
CA SER A 88 -16.61 -4.14 -3.17
C SER A 88 -15.66 -4.22 -1.96
N THR A 89 -14.65 -3.35 -1.88
CA THR A 89 -13.75 -3.28 -0.73
C THR A 89 -14.46 -2.80 0.53
N VAL A 90 -14.09 -3.41 1.66
CA VAL A 90 -14.58 -3.01 2.99
C VAL A 90 -13.41 -2.52 3.86
N PRO A 91 -13.66 -1.65 4.86
CA PRO A 91 -12.62 -1.20 5.76
C PRO A 91 -12.25 -2.29 6.77
N TYR A 92 -10.97 -2.58 6.90
CA TYR A 92 -10.37 -3.48 7.88
C TYR A 92 -9.63 -2.74 9.00
N GLY A 93 -9.41 -1.45 8.80
CA GLY A 93 -8.68 -0.63 9.74
C GLY A 93 -8.61 0.82 9.27
N PHE A 94 -7.71 1.58 9.87
CA PHE A 94 -7.53 2.99 9.54
C PHE A 94 -6.14 3.49 9.98
N ILE A 95 -5.74 4.62 9.42
CA ILE A 95 -4.58 5.40 9.84
C ILE A 95 -5.03 6.37 10.93
N PRO A 96 -4.50 6.31 12.18
CA PRO A 96 -4.91 7.23 13.23
C PRO A 96 -4.49 8.67 12.90
N THR A 97 -5.20 9.64 13.47
CA THR A 97 -4.96 11.07 13.22
C THR A 97 -3.60 11.56 13.75
N ASP A 98 -3.02 10.85 14.69
CA ASP A 98 -1.71 11.07 15.28
C ASP A 98 -0.67 10.05 14.80
N ALA A 99 -0.92 9.38 13.67
CA ALA A 99 -0.01 8.41 13.09
C ALA A 99 1.36 9.01 12.82
N LYS A 100 2.40 8.27 13.18
CA LYS A 100 3.75 8.61 12.78
C LYS A 100 3.89 8.40 11.26
N ILE A 101 4.52 9.37 10.59
CA ILE A 101 4.85 9.31 9.17
C ILE A 101 6.35 9.59 9.05
N TRP A 102 7.08 8.73 8.31
CA TRP A 102 8.54 8.86 8.17
C TRP A 102 9.05 8.25 6.88
N TRP A 103 10.27 8.54 6.53
CA TRP A 103 10.99 7.94 5.41
C TRP A 103 12.03 6.96 5.92
N GLN A 104 12.21 5.83 5.21
CA GLN A 104 13.20 4.83 5.54
C GLN A 104 13.65 4.06 4.29
N ASN A 105 14.95 3.75 4.21
CA ASN A 105 15.52 2.95 3.13
C ASN A 105 15.27 1.47 3.36
N PHE A 106 14.98 0.78 2.25
CA PHE A 106 14.87 -0.68 2.18
C PHE A 106 15.57 -1.19 0.93
N LEU A 107 16.20 -2.35 1.07
CA LEU A 107 16.69 -3.11 -0.06
C LEU A 107 15.54 -3.98 -0.58
N ASP A 108 15.06 -3.71 -1.78
CA ASP A 108 13.98 -4.47 -2.40
C ASP A 108 14.49 -5.79 -3.02
N CYS A 109 13.56 -6.69 -3.38
CA CYS A 109 13.90 -8.01 -3.92
C CYS A 109 14.65 -7.96 -5.26
N ASP A 110 14.56 -6.86 -5.99
CA ASP A 110 15.33 -6.61 -7.23
C ASP A 110 16.76 -6.14 -6.96
N GLY A 111 17.17 -6.03 -5.70
CA GLY A 111 18.49 -5.57 -5.28
C GLY A 111 18.67 -4.06 -5.32
N VAL A 112 17.62 -3.29 -5.54
CA VAL A 112 17.65 -1.82 -5.54
C VAL A 112 17.27 -1.29 -4.17
N GLU A 113 18.09 -0.38 -3.64
CA GLU A 113 17.74 0.34 -2.41
C GLU A 113 16.78 1.49 -2.75
N ARG A 114 15.63 1.52 -2.09
CA ARG A 114 14.61 2.57 -2.24
C ARG A 114 14.24 3.18 -0.90
N GLU A 115 14.00 4.48 -0.90
CA GLU A 115 13.49 5.19 0.26
C GLU A 115 11.96 5.22 0.20
N TYR A 116 11.34 4.58 1.16
CA TYR A 116 9.87 4.49 1.27
C TYR A 116 9.31 5.48 2.27
N LEU A 117 8.13 6.01 1.95
CA LEU A 117 7.24 6.67 2.89
C LEU A 117 6.52 5.59 3.71
N LEU A 118 6.60 5.69 5.03
CA LEU A 118 5.95 4.78 5.97
C LEU A 118 4.94 5.52 6.84
N THR A 119 3.96 4.76 7.32
CA THR A 119 3.03 5.21 8.34
C THR A 119 2.63 4.06 9.27
N GLU A 120 1.95 4.40 10.36
CA GLU A 120 1.35 3.45 11.28
C GLU A 120 -0.15 3.35 11.02
N GLY A 121 -0.70 2.15 11.16
CA GLY A 121 -2.11 1.89 11.04
C GLY A 121 -2.64 0.98 12.13
N TYR A 122 -3.96 0.93 12.27
CA TYR A 122 -4.67 -0.01 13.14
C TYR A 122 -5.56 -0.92 12.32
N LEU A 123 -5.50 -2.22 12.60
CA LEU A 123 -6.38 -3.23 12.04
C LEU A 123 -7.31 -3.79 13.12
N TRP A 124 -8.57 -4.01 12.79
CA TRP A 124 -9.57 -4.59 13.68
C TRP A 124 -9.49 -6.11 13.71
N THR A 125 -8.39 -6.62 14.26
CA THR A 125 -8.03 -8.04 14.25
C THR A 125 -8.96 -8.95 15.05
N GLY A 126 -9.70 -8.42 16.03
CA GLY A 126 -10.72 -9.16 16.75
C GLY A 126 -12.08 -9.20 16.03
N ARG A 127 -12.29 -8.30 15.06
CA ARG A 127 -13.52 -8.28 14.26
C ARG A 127 -13.37 -9.10 12.97
N TYR A 128 -12.21 -9.03 12.33
CA TYR A 128 -11.92 -9.62 11.04
C TYR A 128 -10.79 -10.64 11.17
N PRO A 129 -11.09 -11.97 11.26
CA PRO A 129 -10.07 -13.01 11.44
C PRO A 129 -9.01 -13.03 10.34
N GLU A 130 -9.37 -12.67 9.11
CA GLU A 130 -8.47 -12.58 7.96
C GLU A 130 -7.34 -11.56 8.17
N THR A 131 -7.57 -10.52 8.96
CA THR A 131 -6.53 -9.55 9.30
C THR A 131 -5.43 -10.12 10.20
N GLN A 132 -5.68 -11.23 10.90
CA GLN A 132 -4.64 -11.96 11.64
C GLN A 132 -3.55 -12.48 10.70
N ARG A 133 -3.92 -12.85 9.47
CA ARG A 133 -2.96 -13.28 8.45
C ARG A 133 -2.08 -12.10 8.01
N VAL A 134 -2.69 -10.94 7.75
CA VAL A 134 -1.95 -9.70 7.43
C VAL A 134 -0.90 -9.41 8.50
N ILE A 135 -1.30 -9.54 9.77
CA ILE A 135 -0.43 -9.35 10.93
C ILE A 135 0.72 -10.37 10.95
N SER A 136 0.45 -11.64 10.70
CA SER A 136 1.42 -12.72 10.88
C SER A 136 2.40 -12.86 9.72
N LYS A 137 1.96 -12.60 8.49
CA LYS A 137 2.75 -12.84 7.26
C LYS A 137 3.12 -11.56 6.52
N GLY A 138 2.34 -10.48 6.69
CA GLY A 138 2.35 -9.32 5.83
C GLY A 138 1.62 -9.58 4.51
N ASN A 139 1.08 -8.54 3.92
CA ASN A 139 0.46 -8.56 2.60
C ASN A 139 1.01 -7.40 1.76
N GLY A 140 0.94 -7.51 0.44
CA GLY A 140 1.08 -6.37 -0.42
C GLY A 140 0.07 -5.29 -0.05
N GLN A 141 0.41 -4.05 -0.28
CA GLN A 141 -0.54 -2.95 -0.19
C GLN A 141 -0.41 -2.06 -1.42
N SER A 142 -1.49 -1.43 -1.81
CA SER A 142 -1.50 -0.41 -2.84
C SER A 142 -2.32 0.78 -2.39
N MET A 143 -1.86 1.97 -2.75
CA MET A 143 -2.58 3.20 -2.46
C MET A 143 -3.74 3.39 -3.45
N GLU A 144 -4.84 3.90 -2.94
CA GLU A 144 -5.91 4.47 -3.75
C GLU A 144 -5.88 5.98 -3.61
N LEU A 145 -6.01 6.68 -4.73
CA LEU A 145 -6.02 8.13 -4.76
C LEU A 145 -7.44 8.64 -5.04
N ASP A 146 -7.78 9.75 -4.40
CA ASP A 146 -9.04 10.43 -4.64
C ASP A 146 -9.03 11.07 -6.02
N ARG A 147 -10.03 10.75 -6.85
CA ARG A 147 -10.11 11.20 -8.25
C ARG A 147 -10.24 12.71 -8.38
N ASP A 148 -10.97 13.32 -7.48
CA ASP A 148 -11.29 14.76 -7.55
C ASP A 148 -10.11 15.63 -7.13
N SER A 149 -9.17 15.07 -6.34
CA SER A 149 -7.95 15.72 -5.91
C SER A 149 -6.74 15.43 -6.80
N LEU A 150 -6.84 14.46 -7.71
CA LEU A 150 -5.73 14.04 -8.55
C LEU A 150 -5.45 15.07 -9.66
N ILE A 151 -4.31 15.73 -9.54
CA ILE A 151 -3.79 16.66 -10.54
C ILE A 151 -2.47 16.12 -11.08
N GLY A 152 -2.31 16.16 -12.38
CA GLY A 152 -1.09 15.70 -13.04
C GLY A 152 -1.21 15.75 -14.55
N GLU A 153 -0.15 15.35 -15.23
CA GLU A 153 -0.10 15.35 -16.69
C GLU A 153 0.65 14.15 -17.25
N TRP A 154 0.27 13.72 -18.44
CA TRP A 154 1.03 12.72 -19.18
C TRP A 154 2.29 13.36 -19.74
N THR A 155 3.42 12.77 -19.42
CA THR A 155 4.74 13.26 -19.80
C THR A 155 5.51 12.16 -20.53
N LYS A 156 6.26 12.57 -21.56
CA LYS A 156 7.21 11.71 -22.24
C LYS A 156 8.60 12.28 -22.05
N SER A 157 9.46 11.54 -21.40
CA SER A 157 10.87 11.90 -21.36
C SER A 157 11.54 11.69 -22.73
N ASP A 158 12.43 12.58 -23.14
CA ASP A 158 13.19 12.46 -24.40
C ASP A 158 13.96 11.13 -24.51
N ASN A 159 14.28 10.50 -23.38
CA ASN A 159 14.96 9.22 -23.28
C ASN A 159 14.05 8.04 -22.91
N ALA A 160 12.74 8.26 -22.76
CA ALA A 160 11.80 7.20 -22.41
C ALA A 160 11.07 6.69 -23.64
N GLU A 161 11.03 5.38 -23.81
CA GLU A 161 10.27 4.72 -24.88
C GLU A 161 8.75 4.75 -24.64
N PHE A 162 8.31 5.25 -23.46
CA PHE A 162 6.91 5.24 -23.03
C PHE A 162 6.52 6.54 -22.34
N GLU A 163 5.24 6.81 -22.33
CA GLU A 163 4.64 7.91 -21.57
C GLU A 163 4.35 7.46 -20.13
N TYR A 164 4.44 8.41 -19.20
CA TYR A 164 4.10 8.21 -17.80
C TYR A 164 3.26 9.40 -17.29
N PHE A 165 2.46 9.14 -16.26
CA PHE A 165 1.64 10.16 -15.63
C PHE A 165 2.42 10.79 -14.47
N ASN A 166 2.77 12.06 -14.60
CA ASN A 166 3.39 12.83 -13.53
C ASN A 166 2.30 13.33 -12.59
N ILE A 167 2.35 12.92 -11.32
CA ILE A 167 1.41 13.36 -10.29
C ILE A 167 1.98 14.62 -9.65
N ASP A 168 1.21 15.72 -9.68
CA ASP A 168 1.56 17.01 -9.07
C ASP A 168 0.86 17.19 -7.72
N GLU A 169 -0.37 16.65 -7.58
CA GLU A 169 -1.16 16.68 -6.36
C GLU A 169 -2.11 15.48 -6.32
N ALA A 170 -2.30 14.89 -5.15
CA ALA A 170 -3.32 13.89 -4.88
C ALA A 170 -3.52 13.71 -3.38
N PHE A 171 -4.71 13.22 -2.98
CA PHE A 171 -5.00 12.76 -1.62
C PHE A 171 -5.21 11.25 -1.61
N PHE A 172 -4.79 10.60 -0.53
CA PHE A 172 -5.11 9.19 -0.32
C PHE A 172 -6.59 9.03 0.00
N SER A 173 -7.28 8.20 -0.77
CA SER A 173 -8.65 7.78 -0.47
C SER A 173 -8.69 6.49 0.34
N ALA A 174 -7.73 5.59 0.12
CA ALA A 174 -7.55 4.36 0.89
C ALA A 174 -6.13 3.80 0.75
N LEU A 175 -5.77 2.88 1.67
CA LEU A 175 -4.66 1.94 1.50
C LEU A 175 -5.25 0.54 1.40
N CYS A 176 -5.11 -0.11 0.24
CA CYS A 176 -5.73 -1.39 -0.04
C CYS A 176 -4.79 -2.55 0.30
N ILE A 177 -5.28 -3.53 1.07
CA ILE A 177 -4.60 -4.80 1.34
C ILE A 177 -4.77 -5.68 0.11
N LEU A 178 -3.66 -6.14 -0.45
CA LEU A 178 -3.63 -6.98 -1.64
C LEU A 178 -3.41 -8.46 -1.28
N GLY A 179 -3.91 -9.35 -2.12
CA GLY A 179 -3.65 -10.78 -2.04
C GLY A 179 -2.20 -11.17 -2.33
N GLU A 180 -1.86 -12.43 -2.03
CA GLU A 180 -0.49 -12.95 -2.24
C GLU A 180 -0.09 -12.96 -3.71
N ASP A 181 -1.05 -13.16 -4.60
CA ASP A 181 -0.83 -13.23 -6.05
C ASP A 181 -0.95 -11.86 -6.76
N VAL A 182 -1.22 -10.80 -6.00
CA VAL A 182 -1.37 -9.44 -6.54
C VAL A 182 -0.09 -8.63 -6.26
N GLU A 183 0.49 -8.10 -7.32
CA GLU A 183 1.68 -7.26 -7.21
C GLU A 183 1.30 -5.81 -6.93
N PRO A 184 1.84 -5.19 -5.86
CA PRO A 184 1.61 -3.78 -5.60
C PRO A 184 2.24 -2.89 -6.68
N CYS A 185 1.70 -1.69 -6.89
CA CYS A 185 2.26 -0.73 -7.85
C CYS A 185 3.67 -0.23 -7.46
N PHE A 186 4.01 -0.26 -6.19
CA PHE A 186 5.37 -0.07 -5.67
C PHE A 186 5.90 -1.40 -5.15
N GLU A 187 7.00 -1.91 -5.69
CA GLU A 187 7.48 -3.29 -5.55
C GLU A 187 7.53 -3.81 -4.12
N GLY A 188 7.94 -2.98 -3.19
CA GLY A 188 8.08 -3.36 -1.78
C GLY A 188 6.94 -2.86 -0.89
N ALA A 189 5.89 -2.23 -1.44
CA ALA A 189 4.79 -1.70 -0.63
C ALA A 189 4.03 -2.84 0.08
N ASN A 190 3.90 -2.74 1.40
CA ASN A 190 3.26 -3.77 2.21
C ASN A 190 2.61 -3.21 3.47
N ILE A 191 1.78 -4.03 4.08
CA ILE A 191 1.13 -3.80 5.37
C ILE A 191 1.34 -5.03 6.27
N GLY A 192 1.61 -4.80 7.55
CA GLY A 192 1.94 -5.86 8.49
C GLY A 192 3.42 -6.23 8.47
N ARG A 193 3.75 -7.53 8.51
CA ARG A 193 5.15 -7.96 8.41
C ARG A 193 5.63 -7.84 6.96
N PRO A 194 6.90 -7.45 6.74
CA PRO A 194 7.49 -7.47 5.41
C PRO A 194 7.39 -8.87 4.79
N ARG A 195 6.91 -8.93 3.57
CA ARG A 195 6.85 -10.18 2.80
C ARG A 195 8.29 -10.57 2.41
N LEU A 196 8.77 -11.70 2.92
CA LEU A 196 9.97 -12.34 2.38
C LEU A 196 9.56 -12.99 1.04
N LEU A 197 9.85 -12.35 -0.06
CA LEU A 197 9.74 -12.98 -1.37
C LEU A 197 10.88 -14.00 -1.47
N TYR A 198 10.55 -15.28 -1.32
CA TYR A 198 11.46 -16.34 -1.66
C TYR A 198 11.57 -16.39 -3.20
N SER A 199 12.72 -15.98 -3.73
CA SER A 199 13.06 -16.36 -5.10
C SER A 199 13.29 -17.88 -5.12
N VAL A 200 12.53 -18.56 -5.95
CA VAL A 200 12.73 -19.99 -6.31
C VAL A 200 13.98 -20.12 -7.18
#